data_b449441293ec7870e7cc99395e9e79f8
#
_entry.id   b449441293ec7870e7cc99395e9e79f8
#
_cell.length_a   1.000
_cell.length_b   1.000
_cell.length_c   1.000
_cell.angle_alpha   90.00
_cell.angle_beta   90.00
_cell.angle_gamma   90.00
#
_symmetry.space_group_name_H-M   'P 1'
#
loop_
_entity.id
_entity.type
_entity.pdbx_description
1 polymer ?
#
loop_
_entity_poly.entity_id
_entity_poly.type
_entity_poly.pdbx_seq_one_letter_code
_entity_poly.pdbx_strand_id
1 'polypeptide(L)'
;LLWSVSGFTLLEVLIAVFVLALGIVGGVAMQLAAMRARHQSTLLAQASMLATGMAERMRANRAQMQLPAGANPYLTLDYDVLDSPAPTAPAALCHATPCDAAQLAWFDLYEIKLALRDQLPGGRVVICRDAGLWSGGTLLWSCSGGAAAPLVVKVGWRGKNPDGTPQRDRAGQHAPGVALTIGAL
;
A
#
# COMPACT_ATOMS: atom_id res chain seq x y z
N LEU A 1 25.48 -0.06 66.95
CA LEU A 1 25.41 -0.75 65.65
C LEU A 1 26.10 0.10 64.60
N LEU A 2 27.37 -0.23 64.29
CA LEU A 2 28.14 0.44 63.20
C LEU A 2 27.77 -0.23 61.90
N TRP A 3 27.12 0.47 61.02
CA TRP A 3 26.88 0.06 59.66
C TRP A 3 28.20 0.21 58.88
N SER A 4 28.78 -0.90 58.46
CA SER A 4 29.92 -0.85 57.57
C SER A 4 29.46 -0.39 56.18
N VAL A 5 29.90 0.78 55.78
CA VAL A 5 29.69 1.28 54.43
C VAL A 5 30.70 0.62 53.52
N SER A 6 30.32 -0.40 52.80
CA SER A 6 31.18 -0.99 51.75
C SER A 6 31.18 -0.05 50.54
N GLY A 7 32.37 0.45 50.16
CA GLY A 7 32.54 1.23 48.95
C GLY A 7 32.48 0.36 47.68
N PHE A 8 31.94 0.89 46.61
CA PHE A 8 31.92 0.22 45.29
C PHE A 8 33.32 0.06 44.74
N THR A 9 33.62 -1.12 44.19
CA THR A 9 34.88 -1.36 43.48
C THR A 9 34.82 -0.76 42.07
N LEU A 10 35.95 -0.33 41.54
CA LEU A 10 36.07 0.23 40.18
C LEU A 10 35.62 -0.79 39.12
N LEU A 11 35.86 -2.10 39.36
CA LEU A 11 35.42 -3.18 38.51
C LEU A 11 33.87 -3.29 38.47
N GLU A 12 33.20 -3.13 39.60
CA GLU A 12 31.74 -3.22 39.71
C GLU A 12 31.05 -2.07 38.92
N VAL A 13 31.60 -0.86 39.02
CA VAL A 13 31.12 0.29 38.21
C VAL A 13 31.33 0.03 36.73
N LEU A 14 32.47 -0.52 36.34
CA LEU A 14 32.78 -0.81 34.93
C LEU A 14 31.83 -1.88 34.35
N ILE A 15 31.55 -2.95 35.09
CA ILE A 15 30.59 -3.98 34.71
C ILE A 15 29.16 -3.39 34.60
N ALA A 16 28.76 -2.56 35.57
CA ALA A 16 27.44 -1.93 35.57
C ALA A 16 27.22 -1.03 34.34
N VAL A 17 28.22 -0.20 34.00
CA VAL A 17 28.18 0.66 32.81
C VAL A 17 28.19 -0.16 31.54
N PHE A 18 28.97 -1.25 31.47
CA PHE A 18 28.97 -2.13 30.31
C PHE A 18 27.60 -2.81 30.08
N VAL A 19 27.00 -3.37 31.12
CA VAL A 19 25.66 -3.98 31.04
C VAL A 19 24.60 -2.96 30.67
N LEU A 20 24.66 -1.75 31.23
CA LEU A 20 23.77 -0.66 30.89
C LEU A 20 23.90 -0.27 29.40
N ALA A 21 25.12 -0.15 28.90
CA ALA A 21 25.40 0.16 27.50
C ALA A 21 24.78 -0.90 26.55
N LEU A 22 24.96 -2.19 26.86
CA LEU A 22 24.35 -3.28 26.08
C LEU A 22 22.81 -3.23 26.13
N GLY A 23 22.26 -2.92 27.29
CA GLY A 23 20.81 -2.76 27.47
C GLY A 23 20.24 -1.63 26.60
N ILE A 24 20.91 -0.48 26.55
CA ILE A 24 20.51 0.68 25.73
C ILE A 24 20.57 0.32 24.24
N VAL A 25 21.66 -0.27 23.77
CA VAL A 25 21.83 -0.68 22.36
C VAL A 25 20.72 -1.66 21.93
N GLY A 26 20.44 -2.66 22.78
CA GLY A 26 19.37 -3.63 22.53
C GLY A 26 17.97 -2.96 22.47
N GLY A 27 17.70 -2.03 23.39
CA GLY A 27 16.46 -1.26 23.43
C GLY A 27 16.24 -0.40 22.18
N VAL A 28 17.27 0.29 21.69
CA VAL A 28 17.24 1.10 20.48
C VAL A 28 16.96 0.24 19.24
N ALA A 29 17.61 -0.93 19.12
CA ALA A 29 17.37 -1.85 18.00
C ALA A 29 15.91 -2.33 17.95
N MET A 30 15.32 -2.67 19.09
CA MET A 30 13.92 -3.07 19.19
C MET A 30 12.97 -1.93 18.84
N GLN A 31 13.22 -0.70 19.28
CA GLN A 31 12.42 0.47 18.92
C GLN A 31 12.44 0.73 17.41
N LEU A 32 13.61 0.63 16.76
CA LEU A 32 13.74 0.81 15.32
C LEU A 32 12.96 -0.25 14.54
N ALA A 33 13.00 -1.51 14.96
CA ALA A 33 12.21 -2.58 14.36
C ALA A 33 10.69 -2.31 14.49
N ALA A 34 10.25 -1.87 15.68
CA ALA A 34 8.85 -1.52 15.92
C ALA A 34 8.39 -0.32 15.06
N MET A 35 9.22 0.71 14.88
CA MET A 35 8.90 1.86 14.01
C MET A 35 8.77 1.42 12.55
N ARG A 36 9.64 0.55 12.05
CA ARG A 36 9.56 0.01 10.68
C ARG A 36 8.26 -0.81 10.48
N ALA A 37 7.92 -1.67 11.44
CA ALA A 37 6.69 -2.45 11.39
C ALA A 37 5.44 -1.57 11.37
N ARG A 38 5.40 -0.52 12.21
CA ARG A 38 4.31 0.47 12.21
C ARG A 38 4.18 1.19 10.87
N HIS A 39 5.29 1.61 10.28
CA HIS A 39 5.28 2.27 8.98
C HIS A 39 4.69 1.36 7.89
N GLN A 40 5.10 0.09 7.83
CA GLN A 40 4.54 -0.87 6.88
C GLN A 40 3.04 -1.12 7.11
N SER A 41 2.60 -1.23 8.37
CA SER A 41 1.18 -1.36 8.69
C SER A 41 0.36 -0.14 8.25
N THR A 42 0.93 1.07 8.37
CA THR A 42 0.29 2.29 7.90
C THR A 42 0.13 2.29 6.38
N LEU A 43 1.17 1.94 5.63
CA LEU A 43 1.10 1.84 4.16
C LEU A 43 0.08 0.78 3.72
N LEU A 44 0.03 -0.38 4.40
CA LEU A 44 -0.97 -1.41 4.12
C LEU A 44 -2.40 -0.91 4.37
N ALA A 45 -2.62 -0.19 5.48
CA ALA A 45 -3.92 0.40 5.79
C ALA A 45 -4.34 1.44 4.74
N GLN A 46 -3.42 2.32 4.31
CA GLN A 46 -3.66 3.31 3.26
C GLN A 46 -3.99 2.63 1.92
N ALA A 47 -3.22 1.62 1.52
CA ALA A 47 -3.48 0.87 0.29
C ALA A 47 -4.85 0.17 0.34
N SER A 48 -5.22 -0.41 1.49
CA SER A 48 -6.53 -1.05 1.70
C SER A 48 -7.67 -0.04 1.61
N MET A 49 -7.51 1.15 2.19
CA MET A 49 -8.50 2.23 2.08
C MET A 49 -8.66 2.73 0.64
N LEU A 50 -7.55 2.89 -0.10
CA LEU A 50 -7.60 3.27 -1.51
C LEU A 50 -8.31 2.20 -2.35
N ALA A 51 -7.99 0.92 -2.15
CA ALA A 51 -8.63 -0.18 -2.87
C ALA A 51 -10.12 -0.26 -2.56
N THR A 52 -10.51 -0.15 -1.29
CA THR A 52 -11.91 -0.20 -0.86
C THR A 52 -12.68 1.03 -1.36
N GLY A 53 -12.12 2.22 -1.21
CA GLY A 53 -12.73 3.46 -1.70
C GLY A 53 -12.99 3.42 -3.19
N MET A 54 -12.02 2.90 -3.98
CA MET A 54 -12.19 2.73 -5.41
C MET A 54 -13.27 1.70 -5.74
N ALA A 55 -13.30 0.57 -5.04
CA ALA A 55 -14.34 -0.45 -5.23
C ALA A 55 -15.75 0.08 -4.95
N GLU A 56 -15.91 0.90 -3.92
CA GLU A 56 -17.21 1.52 -3.60
C GLU A 56 -17.62 2.56 -4.63
N ARG A 57 -16.71 3.40 -5.13
CA ARG A 57 -16.97 4.34 -6.23
C ARG A 57 -17.43 3.61 -7.49
N MET A 58 -16.75 2.52 -7.86
CA MET A 58 -17.14 1.67 -8.97
C MET A 58 -18.55 1.08 -8.77
N ARG A 59 -18.87 0.56 -7.58
CA ARG A 59 -20.22 0.05 -7.25
C ARG A 59 -21.30 1.13 -7.34
N ALA A 60 -20.99 2.34 -6.92
CA ALA A 60 -21.92 3.47 -6.99
C ALA A 60 -22.19 3.89 -8.45
N ASN A 61 -21.20 3.76 -9.33
CA ASN A 61 -21.31 4.15 -10.75
C ASN A 61 -21.77 2.96 -11.63
N ARG A 62 -22.96 2.44 -11.36
CA ARG A 62 -23.49 1.26 -12.04
C ARG A 62 -23.58 1.41 -13.56
N ALA A 63 -23.94 2.59 -14.05
CA ALA A 63 -24.06 2.85 -15.49
C ALA A 63 -22.73 2.59 -16.21
N GLN A 64 -21.63 3.02 -15.62
CA GLN A 64 -20.29 2.80 -16.18
C GLN A 64 -19.84 1.35 -16.03
N MET A 65 -20.23 0.68 -14.93
CA MET A 65 -19.86 -0.71 -14.69
C MET A 65 -20.60 -1.71 -15.59
N GLN A 66 -21.70 -1.34 -16.20
CA GLN A 66 -22.43 -2.14 -17.19
C GLN A 66 -21.81 -2.07 -18.59
N LEU A 67 -20.89 -1.17 -18.84
CA LEU A 67 -20.21 -1.06 -20.13
C LEU A 67 -19.26 -2.24 -20.37
N PRO A 68 -19.06 -2.65 -21.64
CA PRO A 68 -18.05 -3.64 -21.99
C PRO A 68 -16.66 -3.13 -21.62
N ALA A 69 -15.72 -4.05 -21.36
CA ALA A 69 -14.39 -3.74 -20.82
C ALA A 69 -13.65 -2.64 -21.61
N GLY A 70 -13.76 -2.61 -22.94
CA GLY A 70 -13.09 -1.62 -23.78
C GLY A 70 -13.72 -0.21 -23.74
N ALA A 71 -14.95 -0.07 -23.22
CA ALA A 71 -15.64 1.21 -23.07
C ALA A 71 -15.70 1.68 -21.60
N ASN A 72 -15.25 0.86 -20.66
CA ASN A 72 -15.28 1.18 -19.25
C ASN A 72 -13.92 1.73 -18.81
N PRO A 73 -13.81 3.05 -18.48
CA PRO A 73 -12.55 3.67 -18.11
C PRO A 73 -11.91 3.05 -16.86
N TYR A 74 -12.70 2.56 -15.90
CA TYR A 74 -12.16 1.91 -14.71
C TYR A 74 -11.30 0.69 -15.05
N LEU A 75 -11.65 -0.09 -16.07
CA LEU A 75 -10.96 -1.31 -16.47
C LEU A 75 -9.70 -1.07 -17.31
N THR A 76 -9.42 0.17 -17.64
CA THR A 76 -8.18 0.56 -18.35
C THR A 76 -7.11 1.10 -17.41
N LEU A 77 -7.37 1.14 -16.10
CA LEU A 77 -6.43 1.70 -15.14
C LEU A 77 -5.27 0.75 -14.89
N ASP A 78 -4.09 1.13 -15.35
CA ASP A 78 -2.77 0.68 -14.90
C ASP A 78 -1.91 1.93 -14.74
N TYR A 79 -1.64 2.32 -13.50
CA TYR A 79 -0.92 3.54 -13.19
C TYR A 79 0.18 3.27 -12.19
N ASP A 80 1.41 3.54 -12.57
CA ASP A 80 2.60 3.50 -11.72
C ASP A 80 3.12 4.92 -11.52
N VAL A 81 3.29 5.34 -10.28
CA VAL A 81 3.73 6.71 -9.92
C VAL A 81 5.09 7.07 -10.52
N LEU A 82 5.95 6.08 -10.74
CA LEU A 82 7.32 6.32 -11.21
C LEU A 82 7.45 6.29 -12.74
N ASP A 83 6.62 5.46 -13.38
CA ASP A 83 6.71 5.24 -14.82
C ASP A 83 5.65 6.04 -15.59
N SER A 84 4.63 6.54 -14.89
CA SER A 84 3.54 7.31 -15.50
C SER A 84 3.67 8.82 -15.22
N PRO A 85 3.21 9.67 -16.14
CA PRO A 85 3.18 11.12 -15.92
C PRO A 85 2.26 11.49 -14.76
N ALA A 86 2.42 12.70 -14.24
CA ALA A 86 1.50 13.24 -13.25
C ALA A 86 0.06 13.25 -13.82
N PRO A 87 -0.95 12.91 -13.00
CA PRO A 87 -2.32 12.87 -13.49
C PRO A 87 -2.80 14.27 -13.89
N THR A 88 -3.38 14.38 -15.07
CA THR A 88 -4.01 15.62 -15.53
C THR A 88 -5.44 15.68 -15.04
N ALA A 89 -5.86 16.84 -14.55
CA ALA A 89 -7.24 17.05 -14.10
C ALA A 89 -8.22 16.81 -15.25
N PRO A 90 -9.34 16.10 -15.03
CA PRO A 90 -10.37 15.92 -16.03
C PRO A 90 -11.12 17.24 -16.28
N ALA A 91 -11.83 17.32 -17.39
CA ALA A 91 -12.58 18.51 -17.75
C ALA A 91 -13.68 18.89 -16.74
N ALA A 92 -14.24 17.89 -16.04
CA ALA A 92 -15.24 18.08 -14.99
C ALA A 92 -14.68 17.63 -13.62
N LEU A 93 -14.74 18.53 -12.65
CA LEU A 93 -14.43 18.26 -11.24
C LEU A 93 -15.74 18.04 -10.48
N CYS A 94 -16.09 16.78 -10.24
CA CYS A 94 -17.41 16.38 -9.75
C CYS A 94 -17.75 16.81 -8.31
N HIS A 95 -16.81 17.36 -7.56
CA HIS A 95 -17.09 17.98 -6.27
C HIS A 95 -17.63 19.41 -6.39
N ALA A 96 -17.47 20.07 -7.54
CA ALA A 96 -17.91 21.45 -7.76
C ALA A 96 -19.14 21.53 -8.69
N THR A 97 -19.35 20.54 -9.56
CA THR A 97 -20.44 20.50 -10.54
C THR A 97 -21.04 19.10 -10.63
N PRO A 98 -22.35 18.97 -10.96
CA PRO A 98 -22.94 17.68 -11.26
C PRO A 98 -22.21 17.02 -12.43
N CYS A 99 -21.91 15.73 -12.31
CA CYS A 99 -21.27 14.93 -13.35
C CYS A 99 -22.19 13.82 -13.85
N ASP A 100 -22.07 13.49 -15.11
CA ASP A 100 -22.59 12.24 -15.64
C ASP A 100 -21.72 11.04 -15.21
N ALA A 101 -22.15 9.82 -15.52
CA ALA A 101 -21.48 8.60 -15.11
C ALA A 101 -20.03 8.47 -15.68
N ALA A 102 -19.83 8.94 -16.92
CA ALA A 102 -18.51 8.90 -17.56
C ALA A 102 -17.57 9.94 -16.96
N GLN A 103 -18.04 11.17 -16.75
CA GLN A 103 -17.28 12.22 -16.09
C GLN A 103 -16.89 11.82 -14.67
N LEU A 104 -17.81 11.21 -13.92
CA LEU A 104 -17.54 10.69 -12.58
C LEU A 104 -16.44 9.62 -12.60
N ALA A 105 -16.48 8.71 -13.57
CA ALA A 105 -15.44 7.69 -13.67
C ALA A 105 -14.05 8.30 -13.92
N TRP A 106 -13.92 9.27 -14.82
CA TRP A 106 -12.65 9.95 -15.06
C TRP A 106 -12.19 10.76 -13.86
N PHE A 107 -13.09 11.36 -13.11
CA PHE A 107 -12.80 12.07 -11.88
C PHE A 107 -12.31 11.11 -10.79
N ASP A 108 -12.96 9.96 -10.61
CA ASP A 108 -12.53 8.91 -9.66
C ASP A 108 -11.13 8.40 -9.98
N LEU A 109 -10.83 8.17 -11.26
CA LEU A 109 -9.52 7.74 -11.73
C LEU A 109 -8.44 8.82 -11.50
N TYR A 110 -8.80 10.09 -11.65
CA TYR A 110 -7.90 11.19 -11.33
C TYR A 110 -7.58 11.24 -9.84
N GLU A 111 -8.60 11.17 -8.98
CA GLU A 111 -8.44 11.24 -7.54
C GLU A 111 -7.61 10.07 -6.98
N ILE A 112 -7.84 8.84 -7.45
CA ILE A 112 -7.05 7.71 -6.97
C ILE A 112 -5.57 7.83 -7.37
N LYS A 113 -5.28 8.34 -8.56
CA LYS A 113 -3.90 8.60 -9.02
C LYS A 113 -3.21 9.66 -8.16
N LEU A 114 -3.91 10.74 -7.79
CA LEU A 114 -3.40 11.76 -6.87
C LEU A 114 -3.12 11.18 -5.49
N ALA A 115 -4.11 10.48 -4.92
CA ALA A 115 -3.99 9.88 -3.60
C ALA A 115 -2.85 8.84 -3.56
N LEU A 116 -2.67 8.07 -4.63
CA LEU A 116 -1.58 7.11 -4.74
C LEU A 116 -0.20 7.78 -4.71
N ARG A 117 -0.05 8.92 -5.39
CA ARG A 117 1.20 9.71 -5.41
C ARG A 117 1.52 10.31 -4.05
N ASP A 118 0.50 10.73 -3.33
CA ASP A 118 0.63 11.41 -2.04
C ASP A 118 0.89 10.41 -0.89
N GLN A 119 0.20 9.27 -0.90
CA GLN A 119 0.14 8.38 0.26
C GLN A 119 1.06 7.16 0.17
N LEU A 120 1.39 6.69 -1.04
CA LEU A 120 2.14 5.45 -1.22
C LEU A 120 3.46 5.68 -1.98
N PRO A 121 4.62 5.40 -1.36
CA PRO A 121 5.92 5.61 -2.00
C PRO A 121 6.09 4.69 -3.21
N GLY A 122 6.23 5.26 -4.40
CA GLY A 122 6.30 4.51 -5.66
C GLY A 122 5.08 3.60 -5.84
N GLY A 123 3.88 4.15 -5.56
CA GLY A 123 2.63 3.43 -5.61
C GLY A 123 2.25 3.00 -7.03
N ARG A 124 1.61 1.83 -7.15
CA ARG A 124 0.98 1.37 -8.39
C ARG A 124 -0.43 0.88 -8.11
N VAL A 125 -1.34 1.15 -9.03
CA VAL A 125 -2.71 0.66 -9.01
C VAL A 125 -3.08 0.06 -10.34
N VAL A 126 -3.72 -1.11 -10.31
CA VAL A 126 -4.27 -1.80 -11.49
C VAL A 126 -5.70 -2.22 -11.19
N ILE A 127 -6.59 -1.97 -12.13
CA ILE A 127 -7.97 -2.47 -12.07
C ILE A 127 -8.22 -3.35 -13.29
N CYS A 128 -8.55 -4.61 -13.05
CA CYS A 128 -8.74 -5.56 -14.14
C CYS A 128 -9.63 -6.74 -13.73
N ARG A 129 -9.97 -7.58 -14.71
CA ARG A 129 -10.57 -8.90 -14.45
C ARG A 129 -9.47 -9.91 -14.22
N ASP A 130 -9.49 -10.57 -13.06
CA ASP A 130 -8.46 -11.54 -12.70
C ASP A 130 -9.00 -12.67 -11.82
N ALA A 131 -8.79 -13.90 -12.25
CA ALA A 131 -9.07 -15.11 -11.49
C ALA A 131 -7.79 -15.75 -10.89
N GLY A 132 -6.60 -15.22 -11.23
CA GLY A 132 -5.30 -15.77 -10.84
C GLY A 132 -4.45 -14.83 -10.01
N LEU A 133 -4.96 -14.39 -8.85
CA LEU A 133 -4.33 -13.36 -8.01
C LEU A 133 -2.96 -13.73 -7.45
N TRP A 134 -2.70 -15.04 -7.24
CA TRP A 134 -1.53 -15.53 -6.51
C TRP A 134 -0.67 -16.46 -7.35
N SER A 135 0.63 -16.30 -7.25
CA SER A 135 1.61 -17.29 -7.69
C SER A 135 2.85 -17.25 -6.80
N GLY A 136 3.32 -18.43 -6.42
CA GLY A 136 4.56 -18.53 -5.64
C GLY A 136 4.54 -17.83 -4.29
N GLY A 137 3.36 -17.65 -3.67
CA GLY A 137 3.21 -17.00 -2.37
C GLY A 137 3.10 -15.47 -2.42
N THR A 138 3.04 -14.88 -3.62
CA THR A 138 2.90 -13.43 -3.81
C THR A 138 1.71 -13.09 -4.69
N LEU A 139 1.15 -11.88 -4.49
CA LEU A 139 0.16 -11.29 -5.40
C LEU A 139 0.83 -10.92 -6.73
N LEU A 140 0.09 -11.04 -7.82
CA LEU A 140 0.56 -10.73 -9.18
C LEU A 140 -0.07 -9.44 -9.71
N TRP A 141 0.74 -8.65 -10.45
CA TRP A 141 0.22 -7.52 -11.22
C TRP A 141 -0.53 -7.97 -12.48
N SER A 142 -0.09 -9.06 -13.10
CA SER A 142 -0.74 -9.61 -14.30
C SER A 142 -2.20 -9.94 -14.02
N CYS A 143 -3.01 -9.78 -15.05
CA CYS A 143 -4.44 -10.06 -14.99
C CYS A 143 -4.75 -11.22 -15.93
N SER A 144 -5.47 -12.23 -15.45
CA SER A 144 -5.85 -13.39 -16.27
C SER A 144 -6.86 -13.04 -17.37
N GLY A 145 -7.61 -11.93 -17.21
CA GLY A 145 -8.67 -11.53 -18.13
C GLY A 145 -9.91 -12.43 -18.07
N GLY A 146 -10.72 -12.34 -19.11
CA GLY A 146 -11.95 -13.14 -19.26
C GLY A 146 -13.19 -12.49 -18.67
N ALA A 147 -14.34 -12.61 -19.37
CA ALA A 147 -15.58 -11.97 -18.97
C ALA A 147 -16.15 -12.51 -17.64
N ALA A 148 -15.87 -13.78 -17.33
CA ALA A 148 -16.30 -14.45 -16.10
C ALA A 148 -15.36 -14.23 -14.92
N ALA A 149 -14.15 -13.69 -15.14
CA ALA A 149 -13.21 -13.42 -14.07
C ALA A 149 -13.71 -12.25 -13.21
N PRO A 150 -13.54 -12.31 -11.88
CA PRO A 150 -13.94 -11.24 -11.00
C PRO A 150 -13.16 -9.96 -11.29
N LEU A 151 -13.78 -8.82 -11.01
CA LEU A 151 -13.10 -7.53 -11.00
C LEU A 151 -12.24 -7.40 -9.76
N VAL A 152 -11.03 -6.91 -9.95
CA VAL A 152 -10.05 -6.77 -8.88
C VAL A 152 -9.39 -5.40 -8.95
N VAL A 153 -9.29 -4.75 -7.79
CA VAL A 153 -8.43 -3.58 -7.57
C VAL A 153 -7.16 -4.06 -6.90
N LYS A 154 -6.03 -3.88 -7.56
CA LYS A 154 -4.70 -4.21 -7.04
C LYS A 154 -3.98 -2.91 -6.72
N VAL A 155 -3.46 -2.80 -5.49
CA VAL A 155 -2.69 -1.64 -5.04
C VAL A 155 -1.38 -2.14 -4.44
N GLY A 156 -0.29 -1.52 -4.80
CA GLY A 156 1.01 -1.83 -4.25
C GLY A 156 1.87 -0.59 -4.09
N TRP A 157 2.97 -0.74 -3.39
CA TRP A 157 3.93 0.33 -3.14
C TRP A 157 5.34 -0.26 -3.04
N ARG A 158 6.37 0.60 -3.07
CA ARG A 158 7.76 0.17 -2.84
C ARG A 158 8.04 0.03 -1.35
N GLY A 159 7.53 -1.06 -0.78
CA GLY A 159 7.73 -1.42 0.61
C GLY A 159 9.15 -1.91 0.91
N LYS A 160 9.48 -1.94 2.21
CA LYS A 160 10.69 -2.54 2.73
C LYS A 160 10.37 -3.60 3.77
N ASN A 161 11.18 -4.65 3.82
CA ASN A 161 11.15 -5.63 4.88
C ASN A 161 11.59 -5.01 6.24
N PRO A 162 11.33 -5.65 7.37
CA PRO A 162 11.76 -5.16 8.67
C PRO A 162 13.27 -4.93 8.79
N ASP A 163 14.09 -5.67 8.01
CA ASP A 163 15.54 -5.51 7.92
C ASP A 163 15.99 -4.31 7.08
N GLY A 164 15.04 -3.64 6.38
CA GLY A 164 15.28 -2.49 5.52
C GLY A 164 15.53 -2.83 4.05
N THR A 165 15.57 -4.11 3.67
CA THR A 165 15.69 -4.54 2.28
C THR A 165 14.39 -4.27 1.49
N PRO A 166 14.46 -3.99 0.16
CA PRO A 166 13.26 -3.83 -0.64
C PRO A 166 12.41 -5.11 -0.66
N GLN A 167 11.11 -4.95 -0.45
CA GLN A 167 10.17 -6.06 -0.56
C GLN A 167 9.91 -6.35 -2.05
N ARG A 168 10.45 -7.47 -2.52
CA ARG A 168 10.35 -7.87 -3.93
C ARG A 168 9.81 -9.28 -4.06
N ASP A 169 9.13 -9.54 -5.18
CA ASP A 169 8.73 -10.89 -5.58
C ASP A 169 9.93 -11.68 -6.15
N ARG A 170 9.67 -12.92 -6.60
CA ARG A 170 10.70 -13.79 -7.20
C ARG A 170 11.26 -13.25 -8.51
N ALA A 171 10.52 -12.40 -9.21
CA ALA A 171 10.96 -11.74 -10.45
C ALA A 171 11.72 -10.44 -10.17
N GLY A 172 11.94 -10.08 -8.89
CA GLY A 172 12.63 -8.86 -8.49
C GLY A 172 11.77 -7.61 -8.57
N GLN A 173 10.46 -7.73 -8.82
CA GLN A 173 9.51 -6.61 -8.89
C GLN A 173 8.82 -6.39 -7.52
N HIS A 174 8.33 -5.18 -7.29
CA HIS A 174 7.44 -4.93 -6.16
C HIS A 174 6.07 -5.51 -6.48
N ALA A 175 5.65 -6.52 -5.72
CA ALA A 175 4.33 -7.13 -5.86
C ALA A 175 3.22 -6.20 -5.32
N PRO A 176 1.95 -6.41 -5.73
CA PRO A 176 0.83 -5.78 -5.05
C PRO A 176 0.84 -6.12 -3.57
N GLY A 177 0.56 -5.14 -2.71
CA GLY A 177 0.38 -5.38 -1.27
C GLY A 177 -1.06 -5.72 -0.92
N VAL A 178 -2.02 -5.26 -1.74
CA VAL A 178 -3.46 -5.47 -1.59
C VAL A 178 -4.07 -5.85 -2.94
N ALA A 179 -4.95 -6.83 -2.92
CA ALA A 179 -5.83 -7.14 -4.04
C ALA A 179 -7.26 -7.33 -3.49
N LEU A 180 -8.18 -6.47 -3.89
CA LEU A 180 -9.56 -6.49 -3.46
C LEU A 180 -10.47 -6.92 -4.61
N THR A 181 -11.14 -8.06 -4.43
CA THR A 181 -12.14 -8.54 -5.38
C THR A 181 -13.45 -7.77 -5.21
N ILE A 182 -13.94 -7.20 -6.30
CA ILE A 182 -15.26 -6.58 -6.34
C ILE A 182 -16.24 -7.68 -6.71
N GLY A 183 -17.19 -7.98 -5.82
CA GLY A 183 -18.25 -8.96 -6.07
C GLY A 183 -19.08 -8.60 -7.31
N ALA A 184 -19.91 -9.54 -7.77
CA ALA A 184 -20.82 -9.33 -8.91
C ALA A 184 -21.66 -8.05 -8.70
N LEU A 185 -21.66 -7.20 -9.70
CA LEU A 185 -22.38 -5.91 -9.76
C LEU A 185 -23.73 -6.11 -10.41
#